data_6fe58b8612fbdb1b83aeeb8fd1ed981c
#
_entry.id   6fe58b8612fbdb1b83aeeb8fd1ed981c
#
_cell.length_a   1.000
_cell.length_b   1.000
_cell.length_c   1.000
_cell.angle_alpha   90.00
_cell.angle_beta   90.00
_cell.angle_gamma   90.00
#
_symmetry.space_group_name_H-M   'P 1'
#
loop_
_entity.id
_entity.type
_entity.pdbx_description
1 polymer ?
#
loop_
_entity_poly.entity_id
_entity_poly.type
_entity_poly.pdbx_seq_one_letter_code
_entity_poly.pdbx_strand_id
1 'polypeptide(L)'
;TIVANDYVKPNGIAFSPDESFLFIADTGRTHFPDGPAHIRRHKVTADGASLSGGEVIAECTAGLFDGFRMDTEGRIWTSAGDGVHCLNANGMLLGKIRIPEVVSNVCFGGAKRNRLFITATMSLYAVYVNVSGL
;
A
#
# COMPACT_ATOMS: atom_id res chain seq x y z
N THR A 1 -1.33 22.55 6.38
CA THR A 1 -2.63 22.11 6.93
C THR A 1 -2.53 20.63 7.30
N ILE A 2 -3.04 20.26 8.47
CA ILE A 2 -3.19 18.85 8.86
C ILE A 2 -4.52 18.37 8.28
N VAL A 3 -4.51 17.25 7.53
CA VAL A 3 -5.71 16.67 6.91
C VAL A 3 -6.22 15.42 7.64
N ALA A 4 -5.38 14.78 8.44
CA ALA A 4 -5.70 13.71 9.40
C ALA A 4 -4.62 13.66 10.48
N ASN A 5 -4.98 13.34 11.73
CA ASN A 5 -4.05 13.32 12.88
C ASN A 5 -4.34 12.17 13.86
N ASP A 6 -5.05 11.15 13.42
CA ASP A 6 -5.47 9.99 14.19
C ASP A 6 -4.75 8.70 13.78
N TYR A 7 -3.54 8.83 13.24
CA TYR A 7 -2.60 7.76 12.96
C TYR A 7 -1.61 7.56 14.09
N VAL A 8 -1.09 6.34 14.23
CA VAL A 8 0.03 6.05 15.14
C VAL A 8 1.35 6.25 14.40
N LYS A 9 1.48 5.66 13.20
CA LYS A 9 2.68 5.78 12.36
C LYS A 9 2.32 5.68 10.88
N PRO A 10 1.81 6.76 10.27
CA PRO A 10 1.47 6.75 8.85
C PRO A 10 2.73 6.52 8.00
N ASN A 11 2.62 5.68 6.97
CA ASN A 11 3.74 5.27 6.14
C ASN A 11 3.37 5.27 4.65
N GLY A 12 3.15 4.11 4.02
CA GLY A 12 2.79 4.03 2.62
C GLY A 12 1.55 4.86 2.28
N ILE A 13 1.59 5.54 1.13
CA ILE A 13 0.52 6.45 0.70
C ILE A 13 0.35 6.39 -0.82
N ALA A 14 -0.89 6.32 -1.30
CA ALA A 14 -1.22 6.41 -2.72
C ALA A 14 -2.67 6.83 -2.94
N PHE A 15 -2.93 7.55 -4.02
CA PHE A 15 -4.28 7.82 -4.50
C PHE A 15 -4.84 6.67 -5.33
N SER A 16 -6.18 6.55 -5.40
CA SER A 16 -6.86 5.76 -6.43
C SER A 16 -6.59 6.37 -7.82
N PRO A 17 -6.80 5.59 -8.92
CA PRO A 17 -6.54 6.10 -10.29
C PRO A 17 -7.31 7.36 -10.65
N ASP A 18 -8.49 7.56 -10.09
CA ASP A 18 -9.36 8.72 -10.27
C ASP A 18 -9.20 9.81 -9.19
N GLU A 19 -8.24 9.60 -8.26
CA GLU A 19 -7.95 10.46 -7.12
C GLU A 19 -9.14 10.69 -6.16
N SER A 20 -10.21 9.89 -6.26
CA SER A 20 -11.38 9.99 -5.37
C SER A 20 -11.12 9.43 -3.97
N PHE A 21 -10.11 8.57 -3.83
CA PHE A 21 -9.68 7.97 -2.56
C PHE A 21 -8.19 8.11 -2.33
N LEU A 22 -7.82 8.30 -1.06
CA LEU A 22 -6.44 8.24 -0.58
C LEU A 22 -6.30 7.04 0.37
N PHE A 23 -5.31 6.21 0.10
CA PHE A 23 -4.96 5.03 0.91
C PHE A 23 -3.70 5.33 1.71
N ILE A 24 -3.70 5.00 3.00
CA ILE A 24 -2.57 5.24 3.91
C ILE A 24 -2.36 4.00 4.78
N ALA A 25 -1.13 3.47 4.80
CA ALA A 25 -0.72 2.43 5.73
C ALA A 25 -0.41 3.03 7.11
N ASP A 26 -0.81 2.34 8.18
CA ASP A 26 -0.37 2.64 9.54
C ASP A 26 0.46 1.47 10.08
N THR A 27 1.71 1.76 10.41
CA THR A 27 2.71 0.80 10.88
C THR A 27 2.99 0.92 12.38
N GLY A 28 2.03 1.38 13.16
CA GLY A 28 2.16 1.61 14.61
C GLY A 28 2.66 0.41 15.41
N ARG A 29 2.41 -0.81 14.94
CA ARG A 29 2.91 -2.06 15.54
C ARG A 29 4.43 -2.13 15.64
N THR A 30 5.18 -1.35 14.85
CA THR A 30 6.63 -1.25 15.00
C THR A 30 7.07 -0.64 16.32
N HIS A 31 6.21 0.11 16.99
CA HIS A 31 6.48 0.81 18.25
C HIS A 31 5.66 0.27 19.40
N PHE A 32 4.47 -0.22 19.12
CA PHE A 32 3.52 -0.74 20.12
C PHE A 32 3.06 -2.13 19.67
N PRO A 33 3.25 -3.19 20.49
CA PRO A 33 2.88 -4.55 20.11
C PRO A 33 1.42 -4.69 19.64
N ASP A 34 0.50 -3.94 20.25
CA ASP A 34 -0.93 -3.92 19.90
C ASP A 34 -1.29 -2.76 18.93
N GLY A 35 -0.28 -2.11 18.35
CA GLY A 35 -0.46 -1.02 17.42
C GLY A 35 -1.01 -1.47 16.07
N PRO A 36 -1.49 -0.52 15.25
CA PRO A 36 -2.03 -0.79 13.94
C PRO A 36 -0.98 -1.38 12.99
N ALA A 37 -1.45 -2.28 12.12
CA ALA A 37 -0.71 -2.83 10.98
C ALA A 37 -1.69 -2.99 9.82
N HIS A 38 -2.20 -1.89 9.30
CA HIS A 38 -3.33 -1.89 8.39
C HIS A 38 -3.22 -0.79 7.32
N ILE A 39 -4.10 -0.87 6.32
CA ILE A 39 -4.33 0.21 5.36
C ILE A 39 -5.69 0.83 5.64
N ARG A 40 -5.74 2.14 5.72
CA ARG A 40 -6.96 2.94 5.81
C ARG A 40 -7.24 3.62 4.49
N ARG A 41 -8.53 3.76 4.17
CA ARG A 41 -9.03 4.45 2.99
C ARG A 41 -9.81 5.70 3.40
N HIS A 42 -9.43 6.85 2.85
CA HIS A 42 -10.14 8.11 2.98
C HIS A 42 -10.75 8.51 1.66
N LYS A 43 -11.95 9.08 1.71
CA LYS A 43 -12.53 9.77 0.57
C LYS A 43 -11.96 11.18 0.48
N VAL A 44 -11.51 11.57 -0.70
CA VAL A 44 -11.07 12.96 -0.97
C VAL A 44 -12.31 13.81 -1.21
N THR A 45 -12.40 14.98 -0.57
CA THR A 45 -13.52 15.88 -0.78
C THR A 45 -13.48 16.51 -2.18
N ALA A 46 -14.62 16.96 -2.69
CA ALA A 46 -14.76 17.44 -4.07
C ALA A 46 -13.87 18.65 -4.41
N ASP A 47 -13.45 19.40 -3.41
CA ASP A 47 -12.51 20.52 -3.54
C ASP A 47 -11.03 20.07 -3.46
N GLY A 48 -10.78 18.77 -3.21
CA GLY A 48 -9.45 18.20 -3.02
C GLY A 48 -8.73 18.65 -1.74
N ALA A 49 -9.38 19.41 -0.87
CA ALA A 49 -8.73 20.08 0.26
C ALA A 49 -8.79 19.29 1.57
N SER A 50 -9.68 18.32 1.69
CA SER A 50 -9.93 17.58 2.92
C SER A 50 -10.16 16.10 2.69
N LEU A 51 -10.02 15.31 3.76
CA LEU A 51 -10.28 13.88 3.78
C LEU A 51 -11.50 13.59 4.67
N SER A 52 -12.25 12.55 4.33
CA SER A 52 -13.33 12.01 5.15
C SER A 52 -13.26 10.47 5.20
N GLY A 53 -13.91 9.87 6.20
CA GLY A 53 -13.86 8.43 6.44
C GLY A 53 -12.58 8.03 7.17
N GLY A 54 -11.73 7.22 6.57
CA GLY A 54 -10.56 6.64 7.22
C GLY A 54 -10.82 5.24 7.75
N GLU A 55 -11.70 4.52 7.05
CA GLU A 55 -12.00 3.11 7.37
C GLU A 55 -10.79 2.21 7.17
N VAL A 56 -10.58 1.26 8.05
CA VAL A 56 -9.61 0.18 7.87
C VAL A 56 -10.16 -0.79 6.82
N ILE A 57 -9.44 -0.94 5.72
CA ILE A 57 -9.85 -1.84 4.62
C ILE A 57 -9.08 -3.16 4.63
N ALA A 58 -7.87 -3.19 5.18
CA ALA A 58 -7.05 -4.40 5.23
C ALA A 58 -6.14 -4.39 6.44
N GLU A 59 -6.10 -5.51 7.16
CA GLU A 59 -5.12 -5.80 8.22
C GLU A 59 -3.98 -6.65 7.66
N CYS A 60 -2.74 -6.34 8.03
CA CYS A 60 -1.58 -7.14 7.64
C CYS A 60 -1.45 -8.37 8.54
N THR A 61 -1.52 -9.56 7.95
CA THR A 61 -1.38 -10.84 8.66
C THR A 61 0.06 -11.38 8.65
N ALA A 62 0.97 -10.76 7.89
CA ALA A 62 2.37 -11.15 7.77
C ALA A 62 3.26 -9.90 7.81
N GLY A 63 3.71 -9.52 9.00
CA GLY A 63 4.51 -8.30 9.19
C GLY A 63 3.66 -7.02 9.12
N LEU A 64 4.03 -6.10 8.26
CA LEU A 64 3.42 -4.78 8.10
C LEU A 64 3.20 -4.45 6.64
N PHE A 65 2.16 -3.67 6.34
CA PHE A 65 2.03 -2.96 5.08
C PHE A 65 2.81 -1.65 5.18
N ASP A 66 4.00 -1.62 4.60
CA ASP A 66 4.91 -0.46 4.66
C ASP A 66 4.72 0.43 3.44
N GLY A 67 5.49 0.23 2.37
CA GLY A 67 5.31 0.96 1.12
C GLY A 67 4.40 0.20 0.15
N PHE A 68 3.60 0.94 -0.62
CA PHE A 68 2.73 0.36 -1.64
C PHE A 68 2.52 1.30 -2.84
N ARG A 69 2.01 0.75 -3.95
CA ARG A 69 1.62 1.47 -5.16
C ARG A 69 0.29 0.94 -5.68
N MET A 70 -0.40 1.79 -6.43
CA MET A 70 -1.61 1.40 -7.16
C MET A 70 -1.27 1.03 -8.61
N ASP A 71 -2.05 0.13 -9.18
CA ASP A 71 -2.06 -0.08 -10.62
C ASP A 71 -3.23 0.66 -11.29
N THR A 72 -3.24 0.67 -12.61
CA THR A 72 -4.26 1.36 -13.42
C THR A 72 -5.68 0.78 -13.26
N GLU A 73 -5.81 -0.42 -12.70
CA GLU A 73 -7.10 -1.05 -12.38
C GLU A 73 -7.54 -0.83 -10.92
N GLY A 74 -6.80 -0.01 -10.16
CA GLY A 74 -7.11 0.33 -8.78
C GLY A 74 -6.77 -0.74 -7.75
N ARG A 75 -5.90 -1.71 -8.09
CA ARG A 75 -5.38 -2.67 -7.12
C ARG A 75 -4.20 -2.09 -6.36
N ILE A 76 -4.10 -2.46 -5.10
CA ILE A 76 -3.02 -2.06 -4.19
C ILE A 76 -1.95 -3.15 -4.20
N TRP A 77 -0.75 -2.81 -4.60
CA TRP A 77 0.44 -3.67 -4.53
C TRP A 77 1.27 -3.21 -3.33
N THR A 78 1.19 -3.95 -2.23
CA THR A 78 1.77 -3.56 -0.95
C THR A 78 2.85 -4.53 -0.48
N SER A 79 3.84 -3.96 0.18
CA SER A 79 4.85 -4.74 0.90
C SER A 79 4.23 -5.51 2.07
N ALA A 80 4.82 -6.63 2.42
CA ALA A 80 4.50 -7.42 3.61
C ALA A 80 5.71 -8.24 4.07
N GLY A 81 5.62 -8.90 5.21
CA GLY A 81 6.70 -9.71 5.75
C GLY A 81 7.02 -10.97 4.94
N ASP A 82 6.10 -11.45 4.12
CA ASP A 82 6.23 -12.67 3.31
C ASP A 82 6.27 -12.39 1.79
N GLY A 83 6.39 -11.12 1.39
CA GLY A 83 6.46 -10.73 0.00
C GLY A 83 5.63 -9.50 -0.36
N VAL A 84 5.10 -9.47 -1.57
CA VAL A 84 4.17 -8.43 -2.03
C VAL A 84 2.75 -9.00 -2.04
N HIS A 85 1.82 -8.28 -1.41
CA HIS A 85 0.40 -8.59 -1.45
C HIS A 85 -0.30 -7.71 -2.49
N CYS A 86 -1.15 -8.31 -3.31
CA CYS A 86 -2.04 -7.60 -4.23
C CYS A 86 -3.46 -7.62 -3.65
N LEU A 87 -4.00 -6.45 -3.34
CA LEU A 87 -5.34 -6.27 -2.79
C LEU A 87 -6.22 -5.53 -3.80
N ASN A 88 -7.54 -5.77 -3.76
CA ASN A 88 -8.46 -4.85 -4.44
C ASN A 88 -8.67 -3.57 -3.59
N ALA A 89 -9.39 -2.59 -4.15
CA ALA A 89 -9.66 -1.30 -3.49
C ALA A 89 -10.51 -1.40 -2.20
N ASN A 90 -11.11 -2.56 -1.93
CA ASN A 90 -11.83 -2.83 -0.69
C ASN A 90 -10.99 -3.64 0.32
N GLY A 91 -9.71 -3.88 0.01
CA GLY A 91 -8.76 -4.56 0.89
C GLY A 91 -8.77 -6.09 0.81
N MET A 92 -9.55 -6.69 -0.09
CA MET A 92 -9.55 -8.13 -0.29
C MET A 92 -8.25 -8.58 -0.96
N LEU A 93 -7.59 -9.59 -0.38
CA LEU A 93 -6.38 -10.18 -0.94
C LEU A 93 -6.71 -10.97 -2.21
N LEU A 94 -6.10 -10.56 -3.33
CA LEU A 94 -6.22 -11.21 -4.63
C LEU A 94 -5.11 -12.23 -4.87
N GLY A 95 -3.91 -11.95 -4.35
CA GLY A 95 -2.75 -12.84 -4.51
C GLY A 95 -1.49 -12.29 -3.86
N LYS A 96 -0.42 -13.08 -3.93
CA LYS A 96 0.89 -12.72 -3.36
C LYS A 96 2.03 -13.06 -4.33
N ILE A 97 3.03 -12.21 -4.37
CA ILE A 97 4.36 -12.54 -4.90
C ILE A 97 5.23 -12.87 -3.68
N ARG A 98 5.56 -14.15 -3.52
CA ARG A 98 6.41 -14.59 -2.41
C ARG A 98 7.84 -14.13 -2.60
N ILE A 99 8.40 -13.48 -1.59
CA ILE A 99 9.81 -13.06 -1.51
C ILE A 99 10.39 -13.66 -0.23
N PRO A 100 11.59 -14.29 -0.29
CA PRO A 100 12.18 -14.92 0.90
C PRO A 100 12.77 -13.94 1.92
N GLU A 101 12.47 -12.68 1.79
CA GLU A 101 12.89 -11.57 2.65
C GLU A 101 11.69 -10.68 2.97
N VAL A 102 11.76 -9.95 4.08
CA VAL A 102 10.76 -8.90 4.40
C VAL A 102 10.83 -7.81 3.34
N VAL A 103 9.69 -7.50 2.74
CA VAL A 103 9.55 -6.44 1.73
C VAL A 103 9.18 -5.13 2.40
N SER A 104 9.83 -4.05 2.01
CA SER A 104 9.59 -2.70 2.56
C SER A 104 8.87 -1.77 1.58
N ASN A 105 9.10 -1.91 0.28
CA ASN A 105 8.48 -1.03 -0.70
C ASN A 105 8.42 -1.67 -2.10
N VAL A 106 7.57 -1.11 -2.95
CA VAL A 106 7.43 -1.50 -4.35
C VAL A 106 7.32 -0.29 -5.26
N CYS A 107 7.74 -0.43 -6.51
CA CYS A 107 7.61 0.63 -7.51
C CYS A 107 7.43 0.00 -8.91
N PHE A 108 6.45 0.50 -9.65
CA PHE A 108 6.30 0.13 -11.06
C PHE A 108 7.27 0.92 -11.94
N GLY A 109 7.86 0.25 -12.93
CA GLY A 109 8.81 0.87 -13.87
C GLY A 109 8.86 0.14 -15.20
N GLY A 110 9.81 0.54 -16.04
CA GLY A 110 9.95 0.07 -17.42
C GLY A 110 9.04 0.84 -18.40
N ALA A 111 9.26 0.64 -19.70
CA ALA A 111 8.57 1.39 -20.76
C ALA A 111 7.04 1.23 -20.74
N LYS A 112 6.54 0.07 -20.30
CA LYS A 112 5.10 -0.23 -20.16
C LYS A 112 4.61 -0.10 -18.70
N ARG A 113 5.47 0.36 -17.77
CA ARG A 113 5.18 0.42 -16.33
C ARG A 113 4.63 -0.88 -15.73
N ASN A 114 4.99 -2.04 -16.30
CA ASN A 114 4.55 -3.37 -15.89
C ASN A 114 5.67 -4.22 -15.28
N ARG A 115 6.80 -3.61 -14.97
CA ARG A 115 7.87 -4.25 -14.20
C ARG A 115 7.82 -3.73 -12.77
N LEU A 116 7.48 -4.61 -11.83
CA LEU A 116 7.42 -4.28 -10.41
C LEU A 116 8.81 -4.49 -9.80
N PHE A 117 9.40 -3.43 -9.30
CA PHE A 117 10.62 -3.44 -8.50
C PHE A 117 10.25 -3.51 -7.03
N ILE A 118 10.98 -4.32 -6.27
CA ILE A 118 10.63 -4.69 -4.89
C ILE A 118 11.88 -4.55 -4.03
N THR A 119 11.88 -3.65 -3.07
CA THR A 119 12.96 -3.55 -2.08
C THR A 119 12.66 -4.47 -0.92
N ALA A 120 13.62 -5.31 -0.59
CA ALA A 120 13.57 -6.23 0.55
C ALA A 120 14.73 -5.99 1.49
N THR A 121 14.91 -6.82 2.52
CA THR A 121 15.87 -6.58 3.60
C THR A 121 17.29 -6.30 3.09
N MET A 122 17.77 -7.08 2.11
CA MET A 122 19.13 -6.91 1.56
C MET A 122 19.15 -6.91 0.03
N SER A 123 18.01 -7.14 -0.63
CA SER A 123 17.94 -7.38 -2.06
C SER A 123 16.95 -6.45 -2.75
N LEU A 124 17.23 -6.16 -4.02
CA LEU A 124 16.30 -5.55 -4.95
C LEU A 124 15.83 -6.63 -5.93
N TYR A 125 14.55 -6.94 -5.89
CA TYR A 125 13.89 -7.88 -6.83
C TYR A 125 13.17 -7.11 -7.93
N ALA A 126 12.91 -7.78 -9.05
CA ALA A 126 12.04 -7.27 -10.09
C ALA A 126 11.30 -8.41 -10.80
N VAL A 127 10.03 -8.19 -11.10
CA VAL A 127 9.17 -9.16 -11.79
C VAL A 127 8.27 -8.42 -12.79
N TYR A 128 7.99 -9.08 -13.92
CA TYR A 128 6.96 -8.58 -14.84
C TYR A 128 5.57 -9.04 -14.39
N VAL A 129 4.62 -8.14 -14.44
CA VAL A 129 3.20 -8.39 -14.15
C VAL A 129 2.33 -8.02 -15.35
N ASN A 130 1.11 -8.55 -15.41
CA ASN A 130 0.19 -8.32 -16.53
C ASN A 130 -0.65 -7.04 -16.39
N VAL A 131 -0.16 -6.09 -15.58
CA VAL A 131 -0.82 -4.80 -15.32
C VAL A 131 0.22 -3.70 -15.33
N SER A 132 -0.24 -2.46 -15.50
CA SER A 132 0.63 -1.28 -15.45
C SER A 132 0.38 -0.50 -14.18
N GLY A 133 1.44 0.02 -13.58
CA GLY A 133 1.35 0.95 -12.46
C GLY A 133 0.88 2.35 -12.88
N LEU A 134 0.32 3.07 -11.94
CA LEU A 134 -0.01 4.49 -12.08
C LEU A 134 1.25 5.35 -12.20
#